data_2d02006aa88b100291bd0dd34c2d09e4
#
_entry.id   2d02006aa88b100291bd0dd34c2d09e4
#
_cell.length_a   1.000
_cell.length_b   1.000
_cell.length_c   1.000
_cell.angle_alpha   90.00
_cell.angle_beta   90.00
_cell.angle_gamma   90.00
#
_symmetry.space_group_name_H-M   'P 1'
#
loop_
_entity.id
_entity.type
_entity.pdbx_description
1 polymer ?
#
loop_
_entity_poly.entity_id
_entity_poly.type
_entity_poly.pdbx_seq_one_letter_code
_entity_poly.pdbx_strand_id
1 'polypeptide(L)'
;MIKLNLKVLIFTVGIVLAFVNINKKYGKYKEVLNNRKILIENKRNLESKIVNVVEQKNLERRRIMNEYNEITALTKKLSFLSMKSESEFKKIIYVFSHDSGLKMKEISKSENIWERNGYRLKYIHFTMYGSLNDFGKFVYFVNKSKRYIDTSKMFMELTSDGFKISLGFIEKIKDKKIKVEI
;
A
#
# COMPACT_ATOMS: atom_id res chain seq x y z
N MET A 1 68.27 73.09 8.50
CA MET A 1 68.24 71.76 9.14
C MET A 1 67.18 71.80 10.21
N ILE A 2 66.06 71.08 10.00
CA ILE A 2 64.95 70.98 11.00
C ILE A 2 65.46 70.04 12.09
N LYS A 3 65.78 70.56 13.29
CA LYS A 3 66.08 69.72 14.47
C LYS A 3 64.81 68.97 14.88
N LEU A 4 64.66 67.77 14.37
CA LEU A 4 63.49 66.89 14.75
C LEU A 4 63.62 66.59 16.20
N ASN A 5 62.66 67.07 16.98
CA ASN A 5 62.67 66.88 18.41
C ASN A 5 62.32 65.37 18.71
N LEU A 6 63.29 64.63 19.23
CA LEU A 6 63.23 63.19 19.46
C LEU A 6 61.95 62.76 20.17
N LYS A 7 61.43 63.62 21.07
CA LYS A 7 60.15 63.38 21.78
C LYS A 7 58.91 63.35 20.86
N VAL A 8 58.92 64.26 19.84
CA VAL A 8 57.84 64.32 18.82
C VAL A 8 57.87 63.07 17.93
N LEU A 9 59.08 62.63 17.58
CA LEU A 9 59.25 61.42 16.74
C LEU A 9 58.75 60.17 17.51
N ILE A 10 59.11 59.97 18.75
CA ILE A 10 58.58 58.86 19.59
C ILE A 10 57.06 58.89 19.72
N PHE A 11 56.47 60.08 19.94
CA PHE A 11 55.05 60.25 20.07
C PHE A 11 54.29 59.91 18.75
N THR A 12 54.79 60.36 17.61
CA THR A 12 54.23 60.05 16.30
C THR A 12 54.30 58.57 15.96
N VAL A 13 55.42 57.89 16.26
CA VAL A 13 55.57 56.44 16.11
C VAL A 13 54.54 55.71 17.02
N GLY A 14 54.38 56.16 18.26
CA GLY A 14 53.41 55.59 19.19
C GLY A 14 51.95 55.67 18.63
N ILE A 15 51.59 56.83 18.09
CA ILE A 15 50.25 57.01 17.47
C ILE A 15 50.07 56.08 16.28
N VAL A 16 51.04 55.95 15.39
CA VAL A 16 51.00 55.07 14.22
C VAL A 16 50.85 53.62 14.63
N LEU A 17 51.62 53.16 15.66
CA LEU A 17 51.49 51.79 16.16
C LEU A 17 50.12 51.54 16.82
N ALA A 18 49.56 52.50 17.57
CA ALA A 18 48.22 52.41 18.14
C ALA A 18 47.17 52.31 17.05
N PHE A 19 47.29 53.13 15.97
CA PHE A 19 46.35 53.11 14.88
C PHE A 19 46.38 51.77 14.09
N VAL A 20 47.57 51.21 13.85
CA VAL A 20 47.72 49.88 13.20
C VAL A 20 47.09 48.79 14.09
N ASN A 21 47.29 48.88 15.42
CA ASN A 21 46.71 47.87 16.33
C ASN A 21 45.19 47.95 16.40
N ILE A 22 44.60 49.15 16.41
CA ILE A 22 43.17 49.39 16.38
C ILE A 22 42.59 48.84 15.06
N ASN A 23 43.25 49.13 13.91
CA ASN A 23 42.79 48.62 12.61
C ASN A 23 42.82 47.08 12.53
N LYS A 24 43.82 46.42 13.04
CA LYS A 24 43.88 44.96 13.16
C LYS A 24 42.76 44.40 14.03
N LYS A 25 42.51 45.00 15.16
CA LYS A 25 41.40 44.58 16.05
C LYS A 25 40.04 44.81 15.43
N TYR A 26 39.85 45.94 14.71
CA TYR A 26 38.60 46.24 14.02
C TYR A 26 38.36 45.26 12.85
N GLY A 27 39.40 44.89 12.08
CA GLY A 27 39.30 43.87 11.05
C GLY A 27 38.85 42.53 11.58
N LYS A 28 39.49 42.05 12.68
CA LYS A 28 39.09 40.81 13.35
C LYS A 28 37.64 40.88 13.89
N TYR A 29 37.23 41.98 14.46
CA TYR A 29 35.87 42.18 14.98
C TYR A 29 34.83 42.09 13.80
N LYS A 30 35.10 42.73 12.69
CA LYS A 30 34.28 42.68 11.49
C LYS A 30 34.15 41.27 10.93
N GLU A 31 35.26 40.53 10.91
CA GLU A 31 35.28 39.11 10.50
C GLU A 31 34.42 38.24 11.42
N VAL A 32 34.52 38.38 12.74
CA VAL A 32 33.73 37.65 13.71
C VAL A 32 32.23 37.97 13.55
N LEU A 33 31.88 39.25 13.29
CA LEU A 33 30.48 39.63 13.05
C LEU A 33 29.92 39.01 11.76
N ASN A 34 30.72 38.98 10.71
CA ASN A 34 30.29 38.34 9.45
C ASN A 34 30.11 36.82 9.62
N ASN A 35 31.05 36.16 10.29
CA ASN A 35 30.98 34.74 10.57
C ASN A 35 29.73 34.42 11.42
N ARG A 36 29.42 35.27 12.41
CA ARG A 36 28.22 35.13 13.22
C ARG A 36 26.94 35.26 12.37
N LYS A 37 26.88 36.21 11.44
CA LYS A 37 25.73 36.35 10.52
C LYS A 37 25.56 35.12 9.65
N ILE A 38 26.64 34.61 9.06
CA ILE A 38 26.61 33.39 8.24
C ILE A 38 26.13 32.18 9.07
N LEU A 39 26.61 32.04 10.30
CA LEU A 39 26.18 30.95 11.18
C LEU A 39 24.68 31.03 11.54
N ILE A 40 24.16 32.23 11.80
CA ILE A 40 22.74 32.42 12.08
C ILE A 40 21.88 32.07 10.85
N GLU A 41 22.32 32.50 9.67
CA GLU A 41 21.63 32.20 8.41
C GLU A 41 21.64 30.70 8.09
N ASN A 42 22.80 30.07 8.24
CA ASN A 42 22.93 28.62 8.09
C ASN A 42 22.05 27.85 9.09
N LYS A 43 21.99 28.29 10.34
CA LYS A 43 21.10 27.71 11.35
C LYS A 43 19.63 27.77 10.92
N ARG A 44 19.15 28.95 10.46
CA ARG A 44 17.78 29.13 9.97
C ARG A 44 17.49 28.21 8.78
N ASN A 45 18.41 28.13 7.84
CA ASN A 45 18.29 27.26 6.67
C ASN A 45 18.21 25.78 7.05
N LEU A 46 18.99 25.36 8.03
CA LEU A 46 18.95 23.99 8.54
C LEU A 46 17.62 23.71 9.29
N GLU A 47 17.17 24.64 10.13
CA GLU A 47 15.88 24.51 10.82
C GLU A 47 14.71 24.38 9.83
N SER A 48 14.68 25.22 8.78
CA SER A 48 13.62 25.12 7.74
C SER A 48 13.69 23.79 6.98
N LYS A 49 14.90 23.30 6.67
CA LYS A 49 15.05 21.97 6.02
C LYS A 49 14.57 20.83 6.92
N ILE A 50 14.87 20.90 8.23
CA ILE A 50 14.41 19.90 9.20
C ILE A 50 12.88 19.87 9.24
N VAL A 51 12.24 21.04 9.35
CA VAL A 51 10.76 21.14 9.36
C VAL A 51 10.18 20.51 8.10
N ASN A 52 10.69 20.85 6.92
CA ASN A 52 10.22 20.29 5.65
C ASN A 52 10.38 18.76 5.57
N VAL A 53 11.52 18.24 6.02
CA VAL A 53 11.77 16.78 6.04
C VAL A 53 10.84 16.07 7.02
N VAL A 54 10.59 16.65 8.19
CA VAL A 54 9.65 16.08 9.19
C VAL A 54 8.22 16.07 8.63
N GLU A 55 7.81 17.15 7.97
CA GLU A 55 6.48 17.23 7.35
C GLU A 55 6.32 16.21 6.24
N GLN A 56 7.30 16.09 5.32
CA GLN A 56 7.29 15.07 4.28
C GLN A 56 7.21 13.64 4.85
N LYS A 57 8.00 13.33 5.89
CA LYS A 57 7.92 12.03 6.56
C LYS A 57 6.55 11.76 7.18
N ASN A 58 5.91 12.78 7.75
CA ASN A 58 4.59 12.64 8.34
C ASN A 58 3.51 12.39 7.26
N LEU A 59 3.61 13.08 6.12
CA LEU A 59 2.73 12.85 4.97
C LEU A 59 2.90 11.43 4.41
N GLU A 60 4.12 10.98 4.24
CA GLU A 60 4.41 9.61 3.78
C GLU A 60 3.90 8.54 4.74
N ARG A 61 4.09 8.72 6.05
CA ARG A 61 3.53 7.82 7.07
C ARG A 61 2.00 7.75 7.01
N ARG A 62 1.31 8.87 6.82
CA ARG A 62 -0.15 8.90 6.66
C ARG A 62 -0.59 8.14 5.42
N ARG A 63 0.11 8.33 4.30
CA ARG A 63 -0.15 7.61 3.07
C ARG A 63 0.00 6.09 3.25
N ILE A 64 1.12 5.64 3.79
CA ILE A 64 1.38 4.21 4.06
C ILE A 64 0.31 3.63 5.00
N MET A 65 -0.10 4.37 6.04
CA MET A 65 -1.15 3.91 6.96
C MET A 65 -2.50 3.76 6.25
N ASN A 66 -2.86 4.70 5.37
CA ASN A 66 -4.10 4.61 4.59
C ASN A 66 -4.07 3.40 3.64
N GLU A 67 -2.99 3.20 2.90
CA GLU A 67 -2.79 2.03 2.03
C GLU A 67 -2.88 0.71 2.81
N TYR A 68 -2.26 0.65 3.99
CA TYR A 68 -2.34 -0.51 4.87
C TYR A 68 -3.79 -0.79 5.34
N ASN A 69 -4.53 0.25 5.71
CA ASN A 69 -5.93 0.12 6.12
C ASN A 69 -6.81 -0.37 4.96
N GLU A 70 -6.61 0.14 3.74
CA GLU A 70 -7.31 -0.32 2.55
C GLU A 70 -7.02 -1.79 2.24
N ILE A 71 -5.75 -2.18 2.24
CA ILE A 71 -5.34 -3.59 2.03
C ILE A 71 -5.96 -4.49 3.09
N THR A 72 -5.95 -4.06 4.34
CA THR A 72 -6.56 -4.82 5.45
C THR A 72 -8.07 -5.00 5.27
N ALA A 73 -8.77 -3.94 4.85
CA ALA A 73 -10.20 -3.99 4.57
C ALA A 73 -10.52 -4.92 3.38
N LEU A 74 -9.74 -4.83 2.30
CA LEU A 74 -9.87 -5.73 1.14
C LEU A 74 -9.60 -7.19 1.50
N THR A 75 -8.58 -7.46 2.32
CA THR A 75 -8.24 -8.81 2.79
C THR A 75 -9.38 -9.41 3.65
N LYS A 76 -9.96 -8.61 4.55
CA LYS A 76 -11.13 -9.03 5.33
C LYS A 76 -12.31 -9.33 4.43
N LYS A 77 -12.60 -8.47 3.45
CA LYS A 77 -13.68 -8.68 2.47
C LYS A 77 -13.46 -9.97 1.66
N LEU A 78 -12.25 -10.18 1.16
CA LEU A 78 -11.89 -11.38 0.41
C LEU A 78 -12.03 -12.65 1.27
N SER A 79 -11.59 -12.61 2.52
CA SER A 79 -11.77 -13.74 3.46
C SER A 79 -13.24 -14.05 3.74
N PHE A 80 -14.12 -13.04 3.78
CA PHE A 80 -15.54 -13.24 3.93
C PHE A 80 -16.19 -13.84 2.67
N LEU A 81 -15.79 -13.38 1.50
CA LEU A 81 -16.33 -13.83 0.22
C LEU A 81 -15.81 -15.21 -0.22
N SER A 82 -14.64 -15.62 0.25
CA SER A 82 -14.03 -16.91 -0.10
C SER A 82 -14.75 -18.09 0.58
N MET A 83 -14.64 -19.25 -0.05
CA MET A 83 -15.10 -20.54 0.48
C MET A 83 -13.98 -21.19 1.32
N LYS A 84 -14.36 -21.99 2.31
CA LYS A 84 -13.42 -22.77 3.11
C LYS A 84 -12.93 -24.02 2.38
N SER A 85 -13.73 -24.53 1.46
CA SER A 85 -13.45 -25.75 0.70
C SER A 85 -14.33 -25.85 -0.54
N GLU A 86 -13.90 -26.67 -1.48
CA GLU A 86 -14.69 -27.07 -2.65
C GLU A 86 -16.02 -27.75 -2.24
N SER A 87 -16.02 -28.50 -1.16
CA SER A 87 -17.24 -29.15 -0.64
C SER A 87 -18.28 -28.13 -0.17
N GLU A 88 -17.86 -27.01 0.45
CA GLU A 88 -18.77 -25.91 0.82
C GLU A 88 -19.42 -25.31 -0.43
N PHE A 89 -18.61 -25.06 -1.47
CA PHE A 89 -19.12 -24.53 -2.73
C PHE A 89 -20.16 -25.46 -3.37
N LYS A 90 -19.83 -26.75 -3.52
CA LYS A 90 -20.74 -27.75 -4.06
C LYS A 90 -22.07 -27.83 -3.31
N LYS A 91 -22.03 -27.73 -1.97
CA LYS A 91 -23.24 -27.70 -1.13
C LYS A 91 -24.10 -26.47 -1.42
N ILE A 92 -23.50 -25.30 -1.55
CA ILE A 92 -24.25 -24.07 -1.85
C ILE A 92 -24.93 -24.17 -3.22
N ILE A 93 -24.21 -24.64 -4.23
CA ILE A 93 -24.78 -24.82 -5.57
C ILE A 93 -25.88 -25.89 -5.58
N TYR A 94 -25.71 -26.95 -4.81
CA TYR A 94 -26.74 -27.98 -4.65
C TYR A 94 -28.04 -27.39 -4.03
N VAL A 95 -27.90 -26.58 -2.97
CA VAL A 95 -29.06 -25.90 -2.36
C VAL A 95 -29.74 -24.97 -3.35
N PHE A 96 -29.00 -24.15 -4.07
CA PHE A 96 -29.55 -23.24 -5.07
C PHE A 96 -30.24 -23.98 -6.21
N SER A 97 -29.68 -25.10 -6.66
CA SER A 97 -30.30 -25.99 -7.66
C SER A 97 -31.63 -26.57 -7.15
N HIS A 98 -31.63 -27.11 -5.93
CA HIS A 98 -32.82 -27.68 -5.30
C HIS A 98 -33.92 -26.63 -5.12
N ASP A 99 -33.60 -25.46 -4.54
CA ASP A 99 -34.57 -24.41 -4.25
C ASP A 99 -35.14 -23.76 -5.52
N SER A 100 -34.38 -23.83 -6.63
CA SER A 100 -34.87 -23.37 -7.94
C SER A 100 -35.76 -24.38 -8.66
N GLY A 101 -35.74 -25.64 -8.25
CA GLY A 101 -36.46 -26.75 -8.92
C GLY A 101 -35.60 -27.52 -9.93
N LEU A 102 -34.31 -27.18 -10.05
CA LEU A 102 -33.38 -27.92 -10.90
C LEU A 102 -32.90 -29.20 -10.22
N LYS A 103 -32.76 -30.26 -10.99
CA LYS A 103 -32.21 -31.54 -10.52
C LYS A 103 -30.77 -31.65 -10.97
N MET A 104 -29.83 -31.76 -10.03
CA MET A 104 -28.40 -31.96 -10.33
C MET A 104 -28.14 -33.40 -10.77
N LYS A 105 -27.50 -33.56 -11.93
CA LYS A 105 -27.11 -34.88 -12.48
C LYS A 105 -25.64 -35.18 -12.19
N GLU A 106 -24.80 -34.26 -12.53
CA GLU A 106 -23.36 -34.49 -12.53
C GLU A 106 -22.59 -33.27 -12.06
N ILE A 107 -21.49 -33.49 -11.38
CA ILE A 107 -20.55 -32.46 -10.94
C ILE A 107 -19.16 -32.90 -11.41
N SER A 108 -18.54 -32.11 -12.26
CA SER A 108 -17.17 -32.40 -12.73
C SER A 108 -16.11 -32.23 -11.65
N LYS A 109 -14.91 -32.68 -11.94
CA LYS A 109 -13.72 -32.35 -11.17
C LYS A 109 -13.41 -30.85 -11.31
N SER A 110 -12.95 -30.23 -10.24
CA SER A 110 -12.58 -28.80 -10.25
C SER A 110 -11.30 -28.54 -11.04
N GLU A 111 -11.28 -27.41 -11.76
CA GLU A 111 -10.12 -26.89 -12.47
C GLU A 111 -9.53 -25.72 -11.71
N ASN A 112 -8.22 -25.74 -11.46
CA ASN A 112 -7.50 -24.64 -10.86
C ASN A 112 -7.11 -23.63 -11.95
N ILE A 113 -7.52 -22.38 -11.80
CA ILE A 113 -7.19 -21.31 -12.76
C ILE A 113 -5.97 -20.51 -12.29
N TRP A 114 -5.96 -20.10 -11.04
CA TRP A 114 -4.80 -19.43 -10.44
C TRP A 114 -4.74 -19.65 -8.93
N GLU A 115 -3.54 -19.45 -8.38
CA GLU A 115 -3.27 -19.50 -6.94
C GLU A 115 -2.32 -18.36 -6.57
N ARG A 116 -2.74 -17.48 -5.66
CA ARG A 116 -1.94 -16.35 -5.14
C ARG A 116 -2.34 -16.01 -3.71
N ASN A 117 -1.37 -15.62 -2.90
CA ASN A 117 -1.58 -15.04 -1.56
C ASN A 117 -2.51 -15.86 -0.65
N GLY A 118 -2.40 -17.18 -0.68
CA GLY A 118 -3.22 -18.07 0.15
C GLY A 118 -4.67 -18.24 -0.35
N TYR A 119 -4.97 -17.83 -1.57
CA TYR A 119 -6.26 -18.02 -2.24
C TYR A 119 -6.08 -18.70 -3.58
N ARG A 120 -7.11 -19.47 -3.97
CA ARG A 120 -7.15 -20.22 -5.23
C ARG A 120 -8.49 -19.98 -5.92
N LEU A 121 -8.50 -19.64 -7.20
CA LEU A 121 -9.69 -19.61 -8.02
C LEU A 121 -9.86 -20.96 -8.71
N LYS A 122 -11.01 -21.57 -8.52
CA LYS A 122 -11.39 -22.85 -9.13
C LYS A 122 -12.69 -22.70 -9.89
N TYR A 123 -12.83 -23.49 -10.97
CA TYR A 123 -14.08 -23.67 -11.68
C TYR A 123 -14.56 -25.11 -11.59
N ILE A 124 -15.89 -25.28 -11.53
CA ILE A 124 -16.57 -26.58 -11.55
C ILE A 124 -17.69 -26.50 -12.56
N HIS A 125 -17.83 -27.56 -13.35
CA HIS A 125 -18.95 -27.71 -14.27
C HIS A 125 -20.04 -28.56 -13.62
N PHE A 126 -21.27 -28.10 -13.77
CA PHE A 126 -22.46 -28.77 -13.25
C PHE A 126 -23.39 -29.09 -14.42
N THR A 127 -23.92 -30.30 -14.45
CA THR A 127 -25.00 -30.70 -15.36
C THR A 127 -26.30 -30.81 -14.56
N MET A 128 -27.30 -30.05 -14.99
CA MET A 128 -28.58 -29.91 -14.30
C MET A 128 -29.77 -30.08 -15.25
N TYR A 129 -30.88 -30.61 -14.74
CA TYR A 129 -32.12 -30.73 -15.47
C TYR A 129 -33.19 -29.82 -14.88
N GLY A 130 -34.09 -29.32 -15.71
CA GLY A 130 -35.23 -28.56 -15.32
C GLY A 130 -35.71 -27.63 -16.40
N SER A 131 -36.70 -26.79 -16.09
CA SER A 131 -37.22 -25.79 -17.03
C SER A 131 -36.29 -24.56 -17.11
N LEU A 132 -36.44 -23.79 -18.17
CA LEU A 132 -35.72 -22.49 -18.32
C LEU A 132 -36.11 -21.51 -17.20
N ASN A 133 -37.35 -21.57 -16.71
CA ASN A 133 -37.84 -20.78 -15.58
C ASN A 133 -37.08 -21.14 -14.29
N ASP A 134 -36.87 -22.44 -14.03
CA ASP A 134 -36.08 -22.90 -12.88
C ASP A 134 -34.64 -22.51 -12.99
N PHE A 135 -34.07 -22.52 -14.20
CA PHE A 135 -32.75 -21.98 -14.46
C PHE A 135 -32.67 -20.48 -14.16
N GLY A 136 -33.67 -19.68 -14.54
CA GLY A 136 -33.73 -18.25 -14.21
C GLY A 136 -33.74 -18.02 -12.67
N LYS A 137 -34.50 -18.82 -11.91
CA LYS A 137 -34.46 -18.76 -10.43
C LYS A 137 -33.07 -19.14 -9.89
N PHE A 138 -32.45 -20.17 -10.44
CA PHE A 138 -31.10 -20.57 -10.04
C PHE A 138 -30.09 -19.42 -10.22
N VAL A 139 -30.08 -18.77 -11.39
CA VAL A 139 -29.21 -17.61 -11.67
C VAL A 139 -29.48 -16.47 -10.69
N TYR A 140 -30.74 -16.25 -10.32
CA TYR A 140 -31.11 -15.28 -9.29
C TYR A 140 -30.47 -15.62 -7.95
N PHE A 141 -30.51 -16.87 -7.46
CA PHE A 141 -29.89 -17.29 -6.21
C PHE A 141 -28.37 -17.17 -6.27
N VAL A 142 -27.73 -17.53 -7.38
CA VAL A 142 -26.29 -17.35 -7.59
C VAL A 142 -25.89 -15.88 -7.42
N ASN A 143 -26.64 -14.96 -8.05
CA ASN A 143 -26.38 -13.52 -7.98
C ASN A 143 -26.66 -12.92 -6.59
N LYS A 144 -27.56 -13.50 -5.82
CA LYS A 144 -27.88 -13.08 -4.44
C LYS A 144 -26.99 -13.75 -3.40
N SER A 145 -26.07 -14.60 -3.80
CA SER A 145 -25.14 -15.28 -2.89
C SER A 145 -24.34 -14.29 -2.03
N LYS A 146 -24.23 -14.57 -0.75
CA LYS A 146 -23.32 -13.85 0.16
C LYS A 146 -21.85 -14.23 -0.05
N ARG A 147 -21.58 -15.30 -0.77
CA ARG A 147 -20.24 -15.75 -1.14
C ARG A 147 -19.95 -15.35 -2.57
N TYR A 148 -18.67 -15.18 -2.87
CA TYR A 148 -18.27 -14.89 -4.23
C TYR A 148 -18.43 -16.13 -5.11
N ILE A 149 -19.27 -16.03 -6.13
CA ILE A 149 -19.44 -17.00 -7.20
C ILE A 149 -19.10 -16.29 -8.49
N ASP A 150 -18.06 -16.77 -9.16
CA ASP A 150 -17.62 -16.22 -10.43
C ASP A 150 -18.47 -16.79 -11.56
N THR A 151 -19.19 -15.90 -12.22
CA THR A 151 -20.02 -16.20 -13.39
C THR A 151 -19.40 -15.70 -14.71
N SER A 152 -18.18 -15.15 -14.68
CA SER A 152 -17.53 -14.56 -15.87
C SER A 152 -17.27 -15.58 -16.96
N LYS A 153 -17.09 -16.85 -16.58
CA LYS A 153 -16.98 -18.00 -17.49
C LYS A 153 -18.25 -18.88 -17.45
N MET A 154 -19.38 -18.31 -17.00
CA MET A 154 -20.64 -19.02 -17.03
C MET A 154 -21.01 -19.31 -18.47
N PHE A 155 -20.80 -20.54 -18.84
CA PHE A 155 -21.06 -21.09 -20.12
C PHE A 155 -22.30 -21.99 -19.95
N MET A 156 -23.35 -21.65 -20.65
CA MET A 156 -24.55 -22.44 -20.66
C MET A 156 -24.59 -23.20 -21.98
N GLU A 157 -24.39 -24.48 -21.90
CA GLU A 157 -24.65 -25.38 -23.00
C GLU A 157 -26.01 -26.02 -22.79
N LEU A 158 -26.93 -25.78 -23.74
CA LEU A 158 -28.21 -26.47 -23.79
C LEU A 158 -27.94 -27.84 -24.37
N THR A 159 -28.03 -28.86 -23.54
CA THR A 159 -27.97 -30.25 -24.00
C THR A 159 -29.38 -30.79 -24.21
N SER A 160 -29.55 -31.89 -24.96
CA SER A 160 -30.86 -32.57 -25.10
C SER A 160 -31.51 -32.88 -23.73
N ASP A 161 -30.72 -32.99 -22.69
CA ASP A 161 -31.11 -33.47 -21.37
C ASP A 161 -31.01 -32.42 -20.25
N GLY A 162 -30.72 -31.13 -20.56
CA GLY A 162 -30.63 -30.10 -19.52
C GLY A 162 -29.59 -29.01 -19.79
N PHE A 163 -29.05 -28.45 -18.70
CA PHE A 163 -28.12 -27.34 -18.75
C PHE A 163 -26.76 -27.75 -18.20
N LYS A 164 -25.69 -27.44 -18.95
CA LYS A 164 -24.32 -27.53 -18.45
C LYS A 164 -23.80 -26.13 -18.12
N ILE A 165 -23.37 -25.94 -16.89
CA ILE A 165 -23.00 -24.62 -16.36
C ILE A 165 -21.62 -24.68 -15.73
N SER A 166 -20.80 -23.67 -16.00
CA SER A 166 -19.49 -23.49 -15.39
C SER A 166 -19.53 -22.35 -14.38
N LEU A 167 -19.18 -22.62 -13.14
CA LEU A 167 -19.17 -21.64 -12.06
C LEU A 167 -17.81 -21.67 -11.32
N GLY A 168 -17.30 -20.48 -11.03
CA GLY A 168 -16.05 -20.31 -10.31
C GLY A 168 -16.26 -19.88 -8.85
N PHE A 169 -15.27 -20.17 -8.01
CA PHE A 169 -15.24 -19.75 -6.61
C PHE A 169 -13.81 -19.54 -6.14
N ILE A 170 -13.65 -18.70 -5.12
CA ILE A 170 -12.37 -18.48 -4.45
C ILE A 170 -12.33 -19.37 -3.21
N GLU A 171 -11.35 -20.26 -3.16
CA GLU A 171 -11.04 -21.10 -2.00
C GLU A 171 -9.90 -20.50 -1.20
N LYS A 172 -10.04 -20.39 0.12
CA LYS A 172 -8.94 -20.04 1.00
C LYS A 172 -8.08 -21.28 1.25
N ILE A 173 -6.83 -21.23 0.85
CA ILE A 173 -5.87 -22.30 1.10
C ILE A 173 -5.50 -22.25 2.58
N LYS A 174 -5.60 -23.37 3.27
CA LYS A 174 -5.06 -23.50 4.63
C LYS A 174 -3.53 -23.39 4.52
N ASP A 175 -2.94 -22.44 5.24
CA ASP A 175 -1.49 -22.34 5.32
C ASP A 175 -0.93 -23.71 5.71
N LYS A 176 -0.17 -24.34 4.80
CA LYS A 176 0.73 -25.40 5.19
C LYS A 176 1.68 -24.73 6.19
N LYS A 177 1.60 -25.08 7.47
CA LYS A 177 2.61 -24.70 8.45
C LYS A 177 3.97 -25.01 7.81
N ILE A 178 4.67 -23.97 7.39
CA ILE A 178 6.07 -24.09 6.99
C ILE A 178 6.74 -24.53 8.29
N LYS A 179 7.10 -25.81 8.38
CA LYS A 179 8.06 -26.26 9.38
C LYS A 179 9.35 -25.54 9.01
N VAL A 180 9.64 -24.44 9.71
CA VAL A 180 10.98 -23.88 9.76
C VAL A 180 11.75 -24.90 10.58
N GLU A 181 12.49 -25.78 9.91
CA GLU A 181 13.57 -26.54 10.54
C GLU A 181 14.65 -25.50 10.86
N ILE A 182 14.79 -25.20 12.15
CA ILE A 182 15.88 -24.41 12.75
C ILE A 182 17.07 -25.33 12.93
#